data_90e6746ca3fd66ec68d196debd833988
#
_entry.id   90e6746ca3fd66ec68d196debd833988
#
_cell.length_a   1.000
_cell.length_b   1.000
_cell.length_c   1.000
_cell.angle_alpha   90.00
_cell.angle_beta   90.00
_cell.angle_gamma   90.00
#
_symmetry.space_group_name_H-M   'P 1'
#
loop_
_entity.id
_entity.type
_entity.pdbx_description
1 polymer ?
#
loop_
_entity_poly.entity_id
_entity_poly.type
_entity_poly.pdbx_seq_one_letter_code
_entity_poly.pdbx_strand_id
1 'polypeptide(L)'
;MDYAKESLRLHEQWKGKIEVITTVPVESKEDLSLAYTPGVAQPCLEIQKDVNKSYELTRRHNLCAVITDGSAVLGLGDIGPEAGMPVMEGKCVLFKAFGGVDAFPLCVKTHDVDEFVNAVYLMSGSFGGINLEDIAAPRCFEIERKLKEKCDIPIFHDDQHGTAVITLAGLTNALKVVGKRKEDVKIVTSGAGAAAVSIVKLLLSAGYKHVTMCDRKGAIYAGRDGLNWIKEEMAQVTNLEKKAGSLADMLVGADVFIGVSAPGTVTTEMVKTMNKDSVIFACANPTPEIFPEDAKAGGAAVIATGRSDFPNQINNVLAFPGIFRGTFDVRASDINEEMKVAAANALAELISDEELSADYIIPKAFDKRVGPAVAKAVAEAARKSGVARI
;
A
#
# COMPACT_ATOMS: atom_id res chain seq x y z
N MET A 1 -4.14 -8.82 -26.94
CA MET A 1 -5.41 -8.13 -26.63
C MET A 1 -5.07 -6.68 -26.29
N ASP A 2 -5.77 -5.72 -26.85
CA ASP A 2 -5.65 -4.30 -26.44
C ASP A 2 -6.48 -4.08 -25.18
N TYR A 3 -5.82 -4.17 -24.02
CA TYR A 3 -6.48 -4.07 -22.73
C TYR A 3 -7.12 -2.69 -22.49
N ALA A 4 -6.58 -1.61 -23.04
CA ALA A 4 -7.13 -0.27 -22.85
C ALA A 4 -8.49 -0.13 -23.56
N LYS A 5 -8.56 -0.53 -24.82
CA LYS A 5 -9.79 -0.51 -25.61
C LYS A 5 -10.85 -1.45 -25.06
N GLU A 6 -10.46 -2.65 -24.66
CA GLU A 6 -11.39 -3.65 -24.12
C GLU A 6 -11.89 -3.24 -22.74
N SER A 7 -11.03 -2.67 -21.90
CA SER A 7 -11.43 -2.13 -20.59
C SER A 7 -12.49 -1.02 -20.74
N LEU A 8 -12.30 -0.08 -21.68
CA LEU A 8 -13.30 0.97 -21.91
C LEU A 8 -14.66 0.39 -22.32
N ARG A 9 -14.65 -0.54 -23.29
CA ARG A 9 -15.87 -1.24 -23.74
C ARG A 9 -16.59 -1.96 -22.58
N LEU A 10 -15.83 -2.63 -21.72
CA LEU A 10 -16.38 -3.35 -20.56
C LEU A 10 -16.94 -2.39 -19.52
N HIS A 11 -16.28 -1.26 -19.26
CA HIS A 11 -16.80 -0.26 -18.31
C HIS A 11 -18.12 0.36 -18.79
N GLU A 12 -18.27 0.60 -20.10
CA GLU A 12 -19.55 1.03 -20.68
C GLU A 12 -20.65 -0.03 -20.50
N GLN A 13 -20.31 -1.30 -20.61
CA GLN A 13 -21.24 -2.42 -20.41
C GLN A 13 -21.60 -2.64 -18.95
N TRP A 14 -20.60 -2.61 -18.05
CA TRP A 14 -20.81 -2.83 -16.61
C TRP A 14 -21.55 -1.68 -15.93
N LYS A 15 -21.37 -0.44 -16.38
CA LYS A 15 -21.92 0.78 -15.76
C LYS A 15 -21.55 0.93 -14.28
N GLY A 16 -20.34 0.53 -13.93
CA GLY A 16 -19.81 0.42 -12.57
C GLY A 16 -19.41 -1.01 -12.23
N LYS A 17 -18.50 -1.15 -11.26
CA LYS A 17 -17.94 -2.45 -10.84
C LYS A 17 -18.45 -2.93 -9.50
N ILE A 18 -19.24 -2.11 -8.81
CA ILE A 18 -19.80 -2.41 -7.50
C ILE A 18 -21.32 -2.21 -7.53
N GLU A 19 -21.96 -2.90 -6.62
CA GLU A 19 -23.41 -2.84 -6.38
C GLU A 19 -23.67 -2.85 -4.88
N VAL A 20 -24.67 -2.11 -4.42
CA VAL A 20 -25.18 -2.17 -3.04
C VAL A 20 -26.39 -3.05 -3.01
N ILE A 21 -26.32 -4.16 -2.30
CA ILE A 21 -27.39 -5.14 -2.18
C ILE A 21 -27.89 -5.23 -0.74
N THR A 22 -29.17 -5.59 -0.58
CA THR A 22 -29.74 -5.93 0.72
C THR A 22 -29.28 -7.31 1.17
N THR A 23 -29.08 -7.50 2.48
CA THR A 23 -28.70 -8.79 3.09
C THR A 23 -29.83 -9.41 3.91
N VAL A 24 -30.97 -8.72 3.97
CA VAL A 24 -32.15 -9.16 4.70
C VAL A 24 -33.37 -9.19 3.76
N PRO A 25 -34.35 -10.10 3.97
CA PRO A 25 -35.55 -10.12 3.17
C PRO A 25 -36.45 -8.91 3.51
N VAL A 26 -37.24 -8.44 2.53
CA VAL A 26 -38.32 -7.47 2.71
C VAL A 26 -39.48 -7.95 1.82
N GLU A 27 -40.09 -9.10 2.17
CA GLU A 27 -41.10 -9.75 1.39
C GLU A 27 -42.47 -9.76 2.10
N SER A 28 -42.48 -9.37 3.38
CA SER A 28 -43.69 -9.35 4.23
C SER A 28 -43.79 -8.06 5.04
N LYS A 29 -44.96 -7.78 5.59
CA LYS A 29 -45.18 -6.69 6.54
C LYS A 29 -44.35 -6.88 7.82
N GLU A 30 -44.14 -8.12 8.22
CA GLU A 30 -43.32 -8.47 9.37
C GLU A 30 -41.83 -8.15 9.10
N ASP A 31 -41.30 -8.57 7.96
CA ASP A 31 -39.92 -8.24 7.56
C ASP A 31 -39.68 -6.73 7.54
N LEU A 32 -40.63 -5.97 6.95
CA LEU A 32 -40.57 -4.52 6.92
C LEU A 32 -40.55 -3.92 8.34
N SER A 33 -41.36 -4.46 9.23
CA SER A 33 -41.43 -3.98 10.63
C SER A 33 -40.20 -4.29 11.44
N LEU A 34 -39.49 -5.38 11.13
CA LEU A 34 -38.24 -5.76 11.74
C LEU A 34 -37.04 -4.98 11.14
N ALA A 35 -37.00 -4.88 9.81
CA ALA A 35 -35.89 -4.22 9.12
C ALA A 35 -35.94 -2.69 9.23
N TYR A 36 -37.10 -2.10 9.41
CA TYR A 36 -37.32 -0.65 9.47
C TYR A 36 -38.24 -0.28 10.62
N THR A 37 -39.39 0.34 10.38
CA THR A 37 -40.29 0.85 11.41
C THR A 37 -41.35 -0.16 11.80
N PRO A 38 -41.57 -0.47 13.11
CA PRO A 38 -41.04 0.16 14.32
C PRO A 38 -39.78 -0.49 14.90
N GLY A 39 -39.38 -1.69 14.47
CA GLY A 39 -38.35 -2.53 15.10
C GLY A 39 -36.98 -1.87 15.18
N VAL A 40 -36.58 -1.11 14.14
CA VAL A 40 -35.26 -0.46 14.03
C VAL A 40 -34.94 0.54 15.16
N ALA A 41 -35.95 1.01 15.87
CA ALA A 41 -35.75 1.91 17.02
C ALA A 41 -34.93 1.25 18.13
N GLN A 42 -35.06 -0.05 18.35
CA GLN A 42 -34.34 -0.75 19.42
C GLN A 42 -32.83 -0.82 19.17
N PRO A 43 -32.31 -1.25 18.01
CA PRO A 43 -30.89 -1.14 17.69
C PRO A 43 -30.34 0.29 17.81
N CYS A 44 -31.10 1.31 17.39
CA CYS A 44 -30.68 2.71 17.54
C CYS A 44 -30.47 3.09 19.02
N LEU A 45 -31.39 2.71 19.90
CA LEU A 45 -31.29 2.96 21.33
C LEU A 45 -30.11 2.22 21.99
N GLU A 46 -29.80 1.01 21.51
CA GLU A 46 -28.64 0.27 21.99
C GLU A 46 -27.32 0.93 21.59
N ILE A 47 -27.23 1.40 20.34
CA ILE A 47 -26.05 2.15 19.86
C ILE A 47 -25.92 3.50 20.56
N GLN A 48 -27.04 4.17 20.85
CA GLN A 48 -27.03 5.44 21.60
C GLN A 48 -26.46 5.27 23.00
N LYS A 49 -26.74 4.14 23.67
CA LYS A 49 -26.17 3.81 24.99
C LYS A 49 -24.70 3.46 24.94
N ASP A 50 -24.29 2.72 23.91
CA ASP A 50 -22.93 2.29 23.68
C ASP A 50 -22.60 2.28 22.17
N VAL A 51 -21.84 3.27 21.72
CA VAL A 51 -21.47 3.45 20.30
C VAL A 51 -20.72 2.23 19.74
N ASN A 52 -20.05 1.42 20.58
CA ASN A 52 -19.35 0.21 20.13
C ASN A 52 -20.31 -0.82 19.56
N LYS A 53 -21.58 -0.83 19.99
CA LYS A 53 -22.61 -1.70 19.41
C LYS A 53 -22.90 -1.41 17.93
N SER A 54 -22.46 -0.26 17.41
CA SER A 54 -22.54 0.01 15.96
C SER A 54 -21.75 -1.01 15.13
N TYR A 55 -20.68 -1.57 15.68
CA TYR A 55 -19.91 -2.65 15.01
C TYR A 55 -20.60 -4.02 15.07
N GLU A 56 -21.55 -4.21 16.00
CA GLU A 56 -22.30 -5.47 16.12
C GLU A 56 -23.63 -5.40 15.35
N LEU A 57 -24.28 -4.22 15.35
CA LEU A 57 -25.64 -4.02 14.88
C LEU A 57 -25.74 -3.36 13.50
N THR A 58 -24.60 -2.97 12.90
CA THR A 58 -24.57 -2.39 11.54
C THR A 58 -23.42 -2.98 10.72
N ARG A 59 -23.36 -2.63 9.42
CA ARG A 59 -22.29 -3.05 8.51
C ARG A 59 -20.96 -2.37 8.80
N ARG A 60 -20.88 -1.45 9.75
CA ARG A 60 -19.68 -0.72 10.14
C ARG A 60 -18.48 -1.65 10.41
N HIS A 61 -18.72 -2.82 11.02
CA HIS A 61 -17.66 -3.80 11.33
C HIS A 61 -16.86 -4.29 10.12
N ASN A 62 -17.44 -4.26 8.92
CA ASN A 62 -16.83 -4.81 7.71
C ASN A 62 -16.79 -3.81 6.55
N LEU A 63 -17.07 -2.52 6.77
CA LEU A 63 -17.17 -1.51 5.71
C LEU A 63 -15.96 -0.58 5.74
N CYS A 64 -15.20 -0.56 4.64
CA CYS A 64 -14.08 0.34 4.40
C CYS A 64 -14.47 1.47 3.45
N ALA A 65 -14.11 2.72 3.75
CA ALA A 65 -14.15 3.79 2.76
C ALA A 65 -12.86 3.80 1.94
N VAL A 66 -12.96 3.85 0.62
CA VAL A 66 -11.85 4.04 -0.31
C VAL A 66 -11.92 5.47 -0.81
N ILE A 67 -11.00 6.33 -0.38
CA ILE A 67 -11.12 7.78 -0.53
C ILE A 67 -9.95 8.36 -1.33
N THR A 68 -10.29 9.20 -2.31
CA THR A 68 -9.32 9.93 -3.16
C THR A 68 -9.71 11.39 -3.37
N ASP A 69 -8.73 12.23 -3.68
CA ASP A 69 -8.95 13.54 -4.30
C ASP A 69 -8.61 13.56 -5.81
N GLY A 70 -8.16 12.42 -6.34
CA GLY A 70 -7.81 12.25 -7.75
C GLY A 70 -6.55 12.94 -8.20
N SER A 71 -5.68 13.35 -7.27
CA SER A 71 -4.49 14.17 -7.57
C SER A 71 -3.24 13.39 -7.99
N ALA A 72 -3.25 12.05 -7.88
CA ALA A 72 -2.11 11.20 -8.25
C ALA A 72 -2.56 9.84 -8.80
N VAL A 73 -3.51 9.84 -9.73
CA VAL A 73 -4.15 8.62 -10.25
C VAL A 73 -3.21 7.88 -11.20
N LEU A 74 -2.75 6.69 -10.79
CA LEU A 74 -1.84 5.83 -11.58
C LEU A 74 -0.66 6.63 -12.17
N GLY A 75 -0.37 6.48 -13.45
CA GLY A 75 0.62 7.29 -14.18
C GLY A 75 0.03 8.53 -14.85
N LEU A 76 -1.25 8.85 -14.61
CA LEU A 76 -1.98 9.95 -15.27
C LEU A 76 -1.80 11.29 -14.54
N GLY A 77 -1.41 11.24 -13.26
CA GLY A 77 -1.27 12.44 -12.43
C GLY A 77 -2.60 12.96 -11.88
N ASP A 78 -2.73 14.29 -11.83
CA ASP A 78 -3.93 14.97 -11.35
C ASP A 78 -4.99 15.02 -12.44
N ILE A 79 -5.97 14.13 -12.36
CA ILE A 79 -7.10 14.05 -13.28
C ILE A 79 -8.43 14.39 -12.63
N GLY A 80 -8.41 14.72 -11.35
CA GLY A 80 -9.57 15.07 -10.54
C GLY A 80 -10.32 13.86 -9.96
N PRO A 81 -11.16 14.11 -8.96
CA PRO A 81 -11.78 13.06 -8.16
C PRO A 81 -12.76 12.20 -8.96
N GLU A 82 -13.60 12.79 -9.80
CA GLU A 82 -14.60 12.05 -10.59
C GLU A 82 -13.93 11.10 -11.60
N ALA A 83 -12.82 11.53 -12.21
CA ALA A 83 -12.07 10.71 -13.15
C ALA A 83 -11.30 9.58 -12.45
N GLY A 84 -11.04 9.71 -11.15
CA GLY A 84 -10.45 8.65 -10.31
C GLY A 84 -11.44 7.52 -9.93
N MET A 85 -12.75 7.74 -10.07
CA MET A 85 -13.78 6.77 -9.64
C MET A 85 -13.58 5.36 -10.20
N PRO A 86 -13.24 5.13 -11.47
CA PRO A 86 -13.01 3.77 -11.97
C PRO A 86 -11.89 3.02 -11.23
N VAL A 87 -10.86 3.71 -10.77
CA VAL A 87 -9.78 3.11 -9.96
C VAL A 87 -10.30 2.78 -8.57
N MET A 88 -11.04 3.70 -7.94
CA MET A 88 -11.62 3.49 -6.60
C MET A 88 -12.61 2.33 -6.56
N GLU A 89 -13.48 2.20 -7.57
CA GLU A 89 -14.34 1.01 -7.70
C GLU A 89 -13.51 -0.27 -7.90
N GLY A 90 -12.45 -0.22 -8.70
CA GLY A 90 -11.51 -1.33 -8.86
C GLY A 90 -10.89 -1.74 -7.52
N LYS A 91 -10.46 -0.78 -6.70
CA LYS A 91 -9.95 -1.04 -5.35
C LYS A 91 -11.02 -1.72 -4.49
N CYS A 92 -12.27 -1.28 -4.53
CA CYS A 92 -13.39 -1.90 -3.80
C CYS A 92 -13.60 -3.38 -4.22
N VAL A 93 -13.51 -3.67 -5.51
CA VAL A 93 -13.58 -5.06 -6.02
C VAL A 93 -12.48 -5.93 -5.41
N LEU A 94 -11.24 -5.41 -5.36
CA LEU A 94 -10.11 -6.15 -4.79
C LEU A 94 -10.27 -6.37 -3.27
N PHE A 95 -10.74 -5.39 -2.52
CA PHE A 95 -11.08 -5.53 -1.11
C PHE A 95 -12.06 -6.70 -0.88
N LYS A 96 -13.12 -6.75 -1.68
CA LYS A 96 -14.12 -7.81 -1.57
C LYS A 96 -13.58 -9.17 -1.98
N ALA A 97 -12.92 -9.24 -3.14
CA ALA A 97 -12.47 -10.50 -3.73
C ALA A 97 -11.37 -11.19 -2.92
N PHE A 98 -10.43 -10.44 -2.37
CA PHE A 98 -9.25 -10.98 -1.69
C PHE A 98 -9.27 -10.87 -0.16
N GLY A 99 -10.08 -9.97 0.39
CA GLY A 99 -10.17 -9.74 1.84
C GLY A 99 -11.55 -10.01 2.44
N GLY A 100 -12.60 -10.23 1.62
CA GLY A 100 -13.98 -10.32 2.11
C GLY A 100 -14.47 -9.03 2.76
N VAL A 101 -13.78 -7.91 2.55
CA VAL A 101 -14.09 -6.59 3.09
C VAL A 101 -15.03 -5.87 2.13
N ASP A 102 -16.13 -5.35 2.64
CA ASP A 102 -17.00 -4.46 1.87
C ASP A 102 -16.34 -3.08 1.79
N ALA A 103 -16.29 -2.51 0.60
CA ALA A 103 -15.66 -1.22 0.41
C ALA A 103 -16.53 -0.30 -0.44
N PHE A 104 -16.50 0.99 -0.12
CA PHE A 104 -17.30 2.01 -0.80
C PHE A 104 -16.41 3.16 -1.26
N PRO A 105 -16.46 3.56 -2.56
CA PRO A 105 -15.60 4.60 -3.12
C PRO A 105 -16.17 5.98 -2.82
N LEU A 106 -15.28 6.89 -2.40
CA LEU A 106 -15.60 8.30 -2.15
C LEU A 106 -14.57 9.21 -2.81
N CYS A 107 -15.03 10.12 -3.65
CA CYS A 107 -14.19 11.08 -4.35
C CYS A 107 -14.44 12.47 -3.76
N VAL A 108 -13.42 13.07 -3.14
CA VAL A 108 -13.51 14.36 -2.43
C VAL A 108 -12.96 15.46 -3.32
N LYS A 109 -13.78 16.48 -3.61
CA LYS A 109 -13.46 17.56 -4.54
C LYS A 109 -12.76 18.72 -3.85
N THR A 110 -11.57 18.47 -3.32
CA THR A 110 -10.71 19.51 -2.76
C THR A 110 -9.25 19.08 -2.76
N HIS A 111 -8.33 20.02 -2.93
CA HIS A 111 -6.89 19.84 -2.70
C HIS A 111 -6.43 20.49 -1.40
N ASP A 112 -7.33 21.14 -0.66
CA ASP A 112 -7.04 21.65 0.68
C ASP A 112 -7.01 20.50 1.69
N VAL A 113 -5.92 20.42 2.44
CA VAL A 113 -5.68 19.34 3.41
C VAL A 113 -6.71 19.37 4.52
N ASP A 114 -7.02 20.54 5.06
CA ASP A 114 -7.90 20.66 6.22
C ASP A 114 -9.37 20.41 5.83
N GLU A 115 -9.78 20.89 4.65
CA GLU A 115 -11.11 20.56 4.10
C GLU A 115 -11.26 19.05 3.86
N PHE A 116 -10.24 18.41 3.25
CA PHE A 116 -10.25 16.97 3.01
C PHE A 116 -10.35 16.19 4.33
N VAL A 117 -9.48 16.51 5.26
CA VAL A 117 -9.43 15.86 6.59
C VAL A 117 -10.75 16.04 7.34
N ASN A 118 -11.34 17.25 7.29
CA ASN A 118 -12.61 17.51 7.95
C ASN A 118 -13.77 16.74 7.30
N ALA A 119 -13.84 16.71 5.97
CA ALA A 119 -14.87 15.94 5.24
C ALA A 119 -14.81 14.45 5.59
N VAL A 120 -13.61 13.86 5.58
CA VAL A 120 -13.40 12.44 5.92
C VAL A 120 -13.73 12.15 7.38
N TYR A 121 -13.27 13.00 8.30
CA TYR A 121 -13.56 12.87 9.73
C TYR A 121 -15.07 12.85 10.03
N LEU A 122 -15.82 13.78 9.44
CA LEU A 122 -17.27 13.87 9.66
C LEU A 122 -18.03 12.64 9.16
N MET A 123 -17.51 11.90 8.18
CA MET A 123 -18.11 10.67 7.66
C MET A 123 -17.59 9.39 8.33
N SER A 124 -16.51 9.48 9.10
CA SER A 124 -15.78 8.31 9.63
C SER A 124 -16.62 7.36 10.48
N GLY A 125 -17.66 7.89 11.14
CA GLY A 125 -18.59 7.10 11.95
C GLY A 125 -19.37 6.02 11.19
N SER A 126 -19.43 6.10 9.87
CA SER A 126 -20.12 5.10 9.03
C SER A 126 -19.25 3.89 8.68
N PHE A 127 -17.93 3.94 8.93
CA PHE A 127 -16.96 2.97 8.46
C PHE A 127 -16.19 2.32 9.60
N GLY A 128 -15.69 1.12 9.35
CA GLY A 128 -14.77 0.41 10.26
C GLY A 128 -13.30 0.79 10.02
N GLY A 129 -12.99 1.36 8.86
CA GLY A 129 -11.66 1.83 8.49
C GLY A 129 -11.67 2.62 7.19
N ILE A 130 -10.57 3.28 6.89
CA ILE A 130 -10.40 4.14 5.71
C ILE A 130 -9.14 3.76 4.96
N ASN A 131 -9.27 3.52 3.67
CA ASN A 131 -8.17 3.44 2.72
C ASN A 131 -8.09 4.72 1.90
N LEU A 132 -7.00 5.45 2.04
CA LEU A 132 -6.65 6.58 1.18
C LEU A 132 -5.96 6.07 -0.07
N GLU A 133 -6.28 6.63 -1.23
CA GLU A 133 -5.79 6.17 -2.53
C GLU A 133 -5.53 7.34 -3.47
N ASP A 134 -4.46 7.27 -4.27
CA ASP A 134 -4.16 8.20 -5.37
C ASP A 134 -4.13 9.69 -4.94
N ILE A 135 -3.58 9.98 -3.75
CA ILE A 135 -3.40 11.34 -3.23
C ILE A 135 -1.93 11.76 -3.37
N ALA A 136 -1.70 12.92 -3.98
CA ALA A 136 -0.36 13.41 -4.29
C ALA A 136 0.49 13.73 -3.05
N ALA A 137 1.77 13.32 -3.09
CA ALA A 137 2.76 13.77 -2.12
C ALA A 137 3.14 15.26 -2.36
N PRO A 138 3.44 16.05 -1.31
CA PRO A 138 3.58 15.64 0.08
C PRO A 138 2.28 15.66 0.90
N ARG A 139 1.15 16.11 0.32
CA ARG A 139 -0.14 16.26 1.02
C ARG A 139 -0.65 14.94 1.62
N CYS A 140 -0.46 13.82 0.92
CA CYS A 140 -0.89 12.51 1.39
C CYS A 140 -0.35 12.15 2.78
N PHE A 141 0.89 12.54 3.10
CA PHE A 141 1.48 12.31 4.43
C PHE A 141 0.80 13.13 5.52
N GLU A 142 0.50 14.39 5.23
CA GLU A 142 -0.16 15.29 6.17
C GLU A 142 -1.61 14.87 6.40
N ILE A 143 -2.33 14.53 5.33
CA ILE A 143 -3.72 14.03 5.39
C ILE A 143 -3.79 12.77 6.26
N GLU A 144 -2.94 11.79 5.99
CA GLU A 144 -2.94 10.54 6.76
C GLU A 144 -2.64 10.81 8.26
N ARG A 145 -1.62 11.60 8.56
CA ARG A 145 -1.24 11.96 9.93
C ARG A 145 -2.40 12.63 10.68
N LYS A 146 -3.01 13.66 10.08
CA LYS A 146 -4.14 14.37 10.69
C LYS A 146 -5.38 13.49 10.87
N LEU A 147 -5.64 12.58 9.94
CA LEU A 147 -6.76 11.65 10.06
C LEU A 147 -6.53 10.61 11.17
N LYS A 148 -5.31 10.08 11.29
CA LYS A 148 -4.94 9.17 12.40
C LYS A 148 -5.08 9.83 13.77
N GLU A 149 -4.80 11.13 13.86
CA GLU A 149 -4.98 11.90 15.11
C GLU A 149 -6.46 12.16 15.45
N LYS A 150 -7.32 12.33 14.44
CA LYS A 150 -8.72 12.71 14.62
C LYS A 150 -9.69 11.53 14.67
N CYS A 151 -9.43 10.49 13.91
CA CYS A 151 -10.35 9.36 13.74
C CYS A 151 -10.06 8.26 14.77
N ASP A 152 -11.13 7.61 15.23
CA ASP A 152 -11.07 6.47 16.14
C ASP A 152 -11.14 5.12 15.40
N ILE A 153 -10.82 5.11 14.12
CA ILE A 153 -10.78 3.96 13.22
C ILE A 153 -9.46 3.94 12.44
N PRO A 154 -8.99 2.78 12.00
CA PRO A 154 -7.73 2.68 11.27
C PRO A 154 -7.77 3.46 9.95
N ILE A 155 -6.69 4.22 9.70
CA ILE A 155 -6.43 4.97 8.49
C ILE A 155 -5.20 4.35 7.82
N PHE A 156 -5.29 4.09 6.53
CA PHE A 156 -4.22 3.48 5.75
C PHE A 156 -4.16 4.12 4.37
N HIS A 157 -2.97 4.40 3.87
CA HIS A 157 -2.76 4.90 2.50
C HIS A 157 -2.04 3.81 1.69
N ASP A 158 -2.74 3.18 0.76
CA ASP A 158 -2.21 1.98 0.09
C ASP A 158 -0.99 2.25 -0.79
N ASP A 159 -0.96 3.38 -1.52
CA ASP A 159 0.22 3.75 -2.33
C ASP A 159 1.49 3.93 -1.50
N GLN A 160 1.34 4.28 -0.24
CA GLN A 160 2.43 4.35 0.71
C GLN A 160 2.74 2.97 1.28
N HIS A 161 1.79 2.43 2.02
CA HIS A 161 2.03 1.30 2.93
C HIS A 161 1.86 -0.06 2.28
N GLY A 162 0.92 -0.22 1.33
CA GLY A 162 0.77 -1.46 0.57
C GLY A 162 2.02 -1.75 -0.25
N THR A 163 2.52 -0.74 -0.95
CA THR A 163 3.76 -0.84 -1.72
C THR A 163 4.97 -1.12 -0.82
N ALA A 164 5.04 -0.50 0.37
CA ALA A 164 6.12 -0.74 1.32
C ALA A 164 6.11 -2.19 1.85
N VAL A 165 4.95 -2.71 2.22
CA VAL A 165 4.78 -4.08 2.72
C VAL A 165 5.21 -5.11 1.68
N ILE A 166 4.76 -4.97 0.43
CA ILE A 166 5.11 -5.93 -0.61
C ILE A 166 6.58 -5.85 -1.00
N THR A 167 7.17 -4.65 -0.99
CA THR A 167 8.60 -4.46 -1.23
C THR A 167 9.45 -5.10 -0.14
N LEU A 168 9.09 -4.93 1.13
CA LEU A 168 9.79 -5.57 2.24
C LEU A 168 9.68 -7.09 2.17
N ALA A 169 8.50 -7.64 1.84
CA ALA A 169 8.30 -9.08 1.68
C ALA A 169 9.20 -9.66 0.58
N GLY A 170 9.17 -9.05 -0.61
CA GLY A 170 10.01 -9.45 -1.73
C GLY A 170 11.51 -9.33 -1.43
N LEU A 171 11.92 -8.23 -0.79
CA LEU A 171 13.33 -8.01 -0.43
C LEU A 171 13.82 -9.04 0.60
N THR A 172 13.00 -9.38 1.58
CA THR A 172 13.33 -10.43 2.57
C THR A 172 13.69 -11.74 1.89
N ASN A 173 12.90 -12.17 0.92
CA ASN A 173 13.15 -13.39 0.16
C ASN A 173 14.29 -13.23 -0.86
N ALA A 174 14.39 -12.10 -1.53
CA ALA A 174 15.50 -11.82 -2.44
C ALA A 174 16.86 -11.91 -1.74
N LEU A 175 16.97 -11.38 -0.53
CA LEU A 175 18.20 -11.47 0.26
C LEU A 175 18.55 -12.90 0.67
N LYS A 176 17.55 -13.75 0.97
CA LYS A 176 17.79 -15.18 1.19
C LYS A 176 18.36 -15.85 -0.07
N VAL A 177 17.78 -15.57 -1.25
CA VAL A 177 18.25 -16.13 -2.53
C VAL A 177 19.70 -15.76 -2.81
N VAL A 178 20.12 -14.51 -2.52
CA VAL A 178 21.50 -14.06 -2.78
C VAL A 178 22.43 -14.24 -1.58
N GLY A 179 21.96 -14.79 -0.46
CA GLY A 179 22.76 -15.07 0.73
C GLY A 179 23.30 -13.82 1.43
N LYS A 180 22.61 -12.68 1.33
CA LYS A 180 23.01 -11.41 1.97
C LYS A 180 22.19 -11.13 3.22
N ARG A 181 22.80 -10.49 4.22
CA ARG A 181 22.14 -10.14 5.48
C ARG A 181 21.61 -8.72 5.42
N LYS A 182 20.41 -8.50 5.96
CA LYS A 182 19.73 -7.19 5.94
C LYS A 182 20.52 -6.07 6.65
N GLU A 183 21.32 -6.43 7.66
CA GLU A 183 22.13 -5.48 8.43
C GLU A 183 23.29 -4.88 7.64
N ASP A 184 23.78 -5.61 6.61
CA ASP A 184 25.01 -5.29 5.88
C ASP A 184 24.75 -4.70 4.50
N VAL A 185 23.54 -4.93 3.94
CA VAL A 185 23.23 -4.51 2.56
C VAL A 185 23.08 -3.00 2.43
N LYS A 186 23.67 -2.46 1.37
CA LYS A 186 23.51 -1.07 0.96
C LYS A 186 22.37 -0.94 -0.02
N ILE A 187 21.35 -0.18 0.34
CA ILE A 187 20.13 0.02 -0.44
C ILE A 187 20.15 1.44 -1.02
N VAL A 188 19.89 1.54 -2.32
CA VAL A 188 19.68 2.82 -3.00
C VAL A 188 18.26 2.85 -3.54
N THR A 189 17.50 3.91 -3.22
CA THR A 189 16.17 4.11 -3.80
C THR A 189 16.15 5.25 -4.78
N SER A 190 15.45 5.09 -5.89
CA SER A 190 15.13 6.17 -6.84
C SER A 190 13.66 6.55 -6.69
N GLY A 191 13.43 7.80 -6.31
CA GLY A 191 12.13 8.35 -5.96
C GLY A 191 12.13 8.93 -4.54
N ALA A 192 11.31 9.95 -4.33
CA ALA A 192 11.10 10.60 -3.03
C ALA A 192 9.62 11.02 -2.86
N GLY A 193 8.72 10.30 -3.50
CA GLY A 193 7.27 10.41 -3.37
C GLY A 193 6.71 9.49 -2.28
N ALA A 194 5.39 9.32 -2.30
CA ALA A 194 4.63 8.55 -1.30
C ALA A 194 5.19 7.14 -1.08
N ALA A 195 5.33 6.36 -2.14
CA ALA A 195 5.85 4.99 -2.07
C ALA A 195 7.29 4.93 -1.56
N ALA A 196 8.21 5.75 -2.13
CA ALA A 196 9.63 5.72 -1.74
C ALA A 196 9.84 6.02 -0.25
N VAL A 197 9.20 7.07 0.26
CA VAL A 197 9.28 7.45 1.67
C VAL A 197 8.80 6.32 2.58
N SER A 198 7.66 5.71 2.24
CA SER A 198 7.06 4.65 3.07
C SER A 198 7.82 3.34 3.00
N ILE A 199 8.35 2.98 1.82
CA ILE A 199 9.27 1.84 1.67
C ILE A 199 10.46 2.02 2.61
N VAL A 200 11.12 3.16 2.55
CA VAL A 200 12.33 3.40 3.36
C VAL A 200 12.01 3.42 4.85
N LYS A 201 10.92 4.06 5.28
CA LYS A 201 10.48 4.04 6.69
C LYS A 201 10.26 2.60 7.18
N LEU A 202 9.56 1.77 6.39
CA LEU A 202 9.29 0.39 6.75
C LEU A 202 10.57 -0.47 6.77
N LEU A 203 11.48 -0.27 5.81
CA LEU A 203 12.79 -0.94 5.81
C LEU A 203 13.59 -0.59 7.07
N LEU A 204 13.66 0.69 7.45
CA LEU A 204 14.35 1.11 8.67
C LEU A 204 13.73 0.49 9.92
N SER A 205 12.40 0.45 10.02
CA SER A 205 11.68 -0.20 11.14
C SER A 205 11.92 -1.72 11.18
N ALA A 206 12.11 -2.35 10.02
CA ALA A 206 12.47 -3.76 9.90
C ALA A 206 13.96 -4.06 10.18
N GLY A 207 14.76 -3.03 10.48
CA GLY A 207 16.16 -3.16 10.91
C GLY A 207 17.20 -3.02 9.81
N TYR A 208 16.85 -2.58 8.60
CA TYR A 208 17.81 -2.19 7.57
C TYR A 208 18.50 -0.88 7.98
N LYS A 209 19.79 -0.74 7.72
CA LYS A 209 20.58 0.38 8.26
C LYS A 209 21.16 1.32 7.19
N HIS A 210 21.54 0.78 6.05
CA HIS A 210 22.32 1.52 5.05
C HIS A 210 21.44 1.85 3.83
N VAL A 211 20.57 2.85 3.98
CA VAL A 211 19.66 3.30 2.94
C VAL A 211 20.03 4.70 2.46
N THR A 212 20.15 4.88 1.15
CA THR A 212 20.30 6.19 0.51
C THR A 212 19.14 6.43 -0.44
N MET A 213 18.39 7.52 -0.24
CA MET A 213 17.35 7.96 -1.15
C MET A 213 17.89 8.91 -2.20
N CYS A 214 17.43 8.77 -3.43
CA CYS A 214 17.73 9.70 -4.52
C CYS A 214 16.44 10.29 -5.11
N ASP A 215 16.47 11.58 -5.38
CA ASP A 215 15.47 12.24 -6.23
C ASP A 215 16.09 12.68 -7.57
N ARG A 216 15.37 13.49 -8.35
CA ARG A 216 15.87 13.98 -9.66
C ARG A 216 17.19 14.76 -9.58
N LYS A 217 17.56 15.27 -8.41
CA LYS A 217 18.81 16.02 -8.18
C LYS A 217 19.92 15.14 -7.58
N GLY A 218 19.69 13.84 -7.42
CA GLY A 218 20.62 12.89 -6.83
C GLY A 218 20.32 12.56 -5.37
N ALA A 219 21.36 12.19 -4.63
CA ALA A 219 21.25 11.73 -3.25
C ALA A 219 20.60 12.76 -2.32
N ILE A 220 19.71 12.30 -1.45
CA ILE A 220 19.12 13.08 -0.36
C ILE A 220 20.00 12.92 0.87
N TYR A 221 20.37 14.04 1.50
CA TYR A 221 21.19 14.08 2.72
C TYR A 221 20.88 15.33 3.55
N ALA A 222 21.16 15.27 4.84
CA ALA A 222 20.92 16.38 5.76
C ALA A 222 21.77 17.62 5.41
N GLY A 223 21.10 18.74 5.12
CA GLY A 223 21.72 19.98 4.71
C GLY A 223 21.77 20.20 3.19
N ARG A 224 21.19 19.31 2.37
CA ARG A 224 21.02 19.54 0.93
C ARG A 224 19.95 20.62 0.68
N ASP A 225 20.27 21.59 -0.15
CA ASP A 225 19.33 22.65 -0.52
C ASP A 225 18.13 22.15 -1.32
N GLY A 226 16.98 22.79 -1.10
CA GLY A 226 15.74 22.59 -1.89
C GLY A 226 15.02 21.27 -1.57
N LEU A 227 15.18 20.76 -0.37
CA LEU A 227 14.34 19.69 0.17
C LEU A 227 12.98 20.27 0.63
N ASN A 228 11.90 19.50 0.42
CA ASN A 228 10.65 19.77 1.11
C ASN A 228 10.68 19.08 2.49
N TRP A 229 9.70 19.39 3.35
CA TRP A 229 9.68 18.95 4.74
C TRP A 229 9.82 17.41 4.92
N ILE A 230 9.18 16.60 4.06
CA ILE A 230 9.28 15.14 4.17
C ILE A 230 10.67 14.63 3.76
N LYS A 231 11.29 15.25 2.76
CA LYS A 231 12.66 14.90 2.37
C LYS A 231 13.67 15.34 3.44
N GLU A 232 13.42 16.46 4.11
CA GLU A 232 14.22 16.88 5.27
C GLU A 232 14.14 15.87 6.41
N GLU A 233 12.91 15.39 6.71
CA GLU A 233 12.68 14.31 7.69
C GLU A 233 13.47 13.05 7.31
N MET A 234 13.36 12.60 6.05
CA MET A 234 14.06 11.42 5.56
C MET A 234 15.58 11.57 5.54
N ALA A 235 16.09 12.76 5.27
CA ALA A 235 17.52 13.06 5.29
C ALA A 235 18.17 12.93 6.68
N GLN A 236 17.38 12.97 7.76
CA GLN A 236 17.87 12.75 9.12
C GLN A 236 18.08 11.27 9.46
N VAL A 237 17.43 10.36 8.75
CA VAL A 237 17.41 8.92 9.05
C VAL A 237 18.01 8.07 7.93
N THR A 238 18.34 8.66 6.79
CA THR A 238 18.97 7.99 5.65
C THR A 238 20.28 8.70 5.27
N ASN A 239 21.15 8.00 4.51
CA ASN A 239 22.42 8.58 4.03
C ASN A 239 23.19 9.35 5.12
N LEU A 240 23.36 8.72 6.28
CA LEU A 240 23.95 9.35 7.47
C LEU A 240 25.40 9.83 7.23
N GLU A 241 26.09 9.26 6.23
CA GLU A 241 27.42 9.70 5.79
C GLU A 241 27.38 10.96 4.93
N LYS A 242 26.18 11.48 4.61
CA LYS A 242 25.95 12.68 3.79
C LYS A 242 26.62 12.61 2.41
N LYS A 243 26.63 11.43 1.79
CA LYS A 243 27.16 11.25 0.44
C LYS A 243 26.35 12.08 -0.54
N ALA A 244 27.04 12.93 -1.30
CA ALA A 244 26.48 13.69 -2.40
C ALA A 244 26.83 13.01 -3.72
N GLY A 245 25.96 13.14 -4.73
CA GLY A 245 26.16 12.59 -6.07
C GLY A 245 24.89 12.24 -6.77
N SER A 246 25.00 11.80 -8.01
CA SER A 246 23.88 11.31 -8.83
C SER A 246 23.41 9.93 -8.38
N LEU A 247 22.29 9.45 -8.94
CA LEU A 247 21.85 8.06 -8.75
C LEU A 247 22.94 7.06 -9.16
N ALA A 248 23.64 7.33 -10.26
CA ALA A 248 24.72 6.47 -10.73
C ALA A 248 25.88 6.37 -9.72
N ASP A 249 26.25 7.50 -9.10
CA ASP A 249 27.31 7.51 -8.06
C ASP A 249 26.89 6.70 -6.84
N MET A 250 25.61 6.76 -6.43
CA MET A 250 25.11 6.02 -5.27
C MET A 250 25.01 4.52 -5.54
N LEU A 251 24.79 4.10 -6.78
CA LEU A 251 24.72 2.69 -7.17
C LEU A 251 26.07 1.99 -7.13
N VAL A 252 27.18 2.71 -7.16
CA VAL A 252 28.52 2.11 -7.05
C VAL A 252 28.65 1.38 -5.72
N GLY A 253 28.81 0.06 -5.78
CA GLY A 253 28.91 -0.80 -4.60
C GLY A 253 27.62 -0.92 -3.77
N ALA A 254 26.47 -0.61 -4.34
CA ALA A 254 25.18 -0.91 -3.73
C ALA A 254 24.81 -2.39 -3.94
N ASP A 255 24.08 -2.97 -2.98
CA ASP A 255 23.58 -4.35 -3.05
C ASP A 255 22.16 -4.43 -3.60
N VAL A 256 21.36 -3.40 -3.32
CA VAL A 256 19.94 -3.36 -3.66
C VAL A 256 19.59 -2.02 -4.28
N PHE A 257 18.87 -2.06 -5.39
CA PHE A 257 18.18 -0.91 -5.98
C PHE A 257 16.67 -1.07 -5.87
N ILE A 258 15.98 -0.02 -5.43
CA ILE A 258 14.53 0.04 -5.40
C ILE A 258 14.07 1.29 -6.14
N GLY A 259 13.46 1.12 -7.31
CA GLY A 259 12.93 2.18 -8.15
C GLY A 259 11.41 2.31 -7.99
N VAL A 260 10.96 3.52 -7.67
CA VAL A 260 9.55 3.93 -7.65
C VAL A 260 9.46 5.37 -8.18
N SER A 261 10.07 5.62 -9.33
CA SER A 261 10.29 6.95 -9.87
C SER A 261 9.82 7.11 -11.32
N ALA A 262 10.71 6.98 -12.26
CA ALA A 262 10.44 7.24 -13.67
C ALA A 262 11.10 6.19 -14.58
N PRO A 263 10.52 5.96 -15.74
CA PRO A 263 11.06 5.00 -16.73
C PRO A 263 12.52 5.30 -17.10
N GLY A 264 13.30 4.23 -17.28
CA GLY A 264 14.64 4.32 -17.88
C GLY A 264 15.68 5.11 -17.08
N THR A 265 15.49 5.26 -15.77
CA THR A 265 16.42 6.01 -14.90
C THR A 265 17.68 5.20 -14.55
N VAL A 266 17.67 3.89 -14.75
CA VAL A 266 18.81 2.99 -14.50
C VAL A 266 19.23 2.32 -15.80
N THR A 267 20.55 2.23 -16.04
CA THR A 267 21.13 1.59 -17.21
C THR A 267 21.88 0.32 -16.83
N THR A 268 22.11 -0.55 -17.83
CA THR A 268 22.94 -1.75 -17.66
C THR A 268 24.31 -1.41 -17.08
N GLU A 269 24.94 -0.31 -17.53
CA GLU A 269 26.24 0.11 -17.03
C GLU A 269 26.21 0.52 -15.55
N MET A 270 25.13 1.15 -15.10
CA MET A 270 24.94 1.46 -13.68
C MET A 270 24.82 0.17 -12.85
N VAL A 271 24.08 -0.82 -13.33
CA VAL A 271 23.96 -2.12 -12.64
C VAL A 271 25.29 -2.83 -12.52
N LYS A 272 26.16 -2.76 -13.55
CA LYS A 272 27.53 -3.35 -13.50
C LYS A 272 28.43 -2.76 -12.39
N THR A 273 28.11 -1.55 -11.90
CA THR A 273 28.87 -0.93 -10.81
C THR A 273 28.43 -1.37 -9.43
N MET A 274 27.29 -2.04 -9.33
CA MET A 274 26.77 -2.58 -8.08
C MET A 274 27.58 -3.77 -7.59
N ASN A 275 27.39 -4.14 -6.34
CA ASN A 275 27.99 -5.33 -5.77
C ASN A 275 27.50 -6.59 -6.50
N LYS A 276 28.36 -7.65 -6.47
CA LYS A 276 27.99 -8.96 -6.98
C LYS A 276 26.67 -9.44 -6.34
N ASP A 277 25.89 -10.19 -7.10
CA ASP A 277 24.58 -10.72 -6.69
C ASP A 277 23.65 -9.59 -6.22
N SER A 278 23.58 -8.52 -7.00
CA SER A 278 22.69 -7.39 -6.74
C SER A 278 21.22 -7.73 -6.95
N VAL A 279 20.36 -7.02 -6.23
CA VAL A 279 18.90 -7.13 -6.28
C VAL A 279 18.32 -5.86 -6.89
N ILE A 280 17.46 -5.98 -7.89
CA ILE A 280 16.86 -4.85 -8.60
C ILE A 280 15.33 -4.93 -8.49
N PHE A 281 14.71 -3.95 -7.86
CA PHE A 281 13.26 -3.75 -7.85
C PHE A 281 12.93 -2.49 -8.66
N ALA A 282 12.50 -2.67 -9.90
CA ALA A 282 12.17 -1.60 -10.84
C ALA A 282 10.65 -1.48 -10.97
N CYS A 283 10.01 -0.74 -10.06
CA CYS A 283 8.57 -0.76 -9.83
C CYS A 283 7.79 0.34 -10.55
N ALA A 284 8.43 1.23 -11.31
CA ALA A 284 7.72 2.25 -12.10
C ALA A 284 6.78 1.61 -13.12
N ASN A 285 5.58 2.18 -13.26
CA ASN A 285 4.55 1.74 -14.19
C ASN A 285 4.15 2.89 -15.13
N PRO A 286 3.81 2.60 -16.41
CA PRO A 286 3.78 1.29 -17.06
C PRO A 286 5.16 0.78 -17.52
N THR A 287 6.19 1.63 -17.51
CA THR A 287 7.55 1.28 -17.94
C THR A 287 8.48 1.33 -16.75
N PRO A 288 9.27 0.27 -16.48
CA PRO A 288 10.15 0.21 -15.33
C PRO A 288 11.37 1.13 -15.48
N GLU A 289 12.08 1.39 -14.37
CA GLU A 289 13.36 2.12 -14.35
C GLU A 289 14.44 1.46 -15.18
N ILE A 290 14.42 0.13 -15.26
CA ILE A 290 15.24 -0.70 -16.14
C ILE A 290 14.45 -1.97 -16.47
N PHE A 291 14.53 -2.45 -17.69
CA PHE A 291 13.92 -3.73 -18.07
C PHE A 291 14.70 -4.92 -17.49
N PRO A 292 14.02 -6.05 -17.20
CA PRO A 292 14.68 -7.23 -16.63
C PRO A 292 15.85 -7.77 -17.44
N GLU A 293 15.77 -7.75 -18.77
CA GLU A 293 16.83 -8.20 -19.64
C GLU A 293 18.10 -7.35 -19.48
N ASP A 294 17.93 -6.02 -19.40
CA ASP A 294 19.03 -5.07 -19.25
C ASP A 294 19.64 -5.15 -17.84
N ALA A 295 18.82 -5.32 -16.79
CA ALA A 295 19.27 -5.52 -15.43
C ALA A 295 20.09 -6.83 -15.30
N LYS A 296 19.61 -7.90 -15.92
CA LYS A 296 20.31 -9.19 -15.97
C LYS A 296 21.63 -9.10 -16.73
N ALA A 297 21.67 -8.38 -17.85
CA ALA A 297 22.89 -8.11 -18.61
C ALA A 297 23.90 -7.27 -17.79
N GLY A 298 23.43 -6.47 -16.84
CA GLY A 298 24.24 -5.75 -15.86
C GLY A 298 24.77 -6.60 -14.71
N GLY A 299 24.29 -7.84 -14.56
CA GLY A 299 24.73 -8.77 -13.50
C GLY A 299 23.80 -8.84 -12.29
N ALA A 300 22.57 -8.33 -12.38
CA ALA A 300 21.57 -8.48 -11.33
C ALA A 300 21.19 -9.96 -11.15
N ALA A 301 21.17 -10.42 -9.91
CA ALA A 301 20.84 -11.81 -9.57
C ALA A 301 19.34 -12.01 -9.36
N VAL A 302 18.64 -11.05 -8.76
CA VAL A 302 17.20 -11.08 -8.54
C VAL A 302 16.58 -9.79 -9.06
N ILE A 303 15.51 -9.93 -9.83
CA ILE A 303 14.83 -8.79 -10.46
C ILE A 303 13.34 -8.90 -10.17
N ALA A 304 12.74 -7.78 -9.77
CA ALA A 304 11.31 -7.63 -9.59
C ALA A 304 10.82 -6.34 -10.28
N THR A 305 9.56 -6.33 -10.72
CA THR A 305 8.95 -5.16 -11.35
C THR A 305 7.51 -4.95 -10.85
N GLY A 306 6.92 -3.80 -11.15
CA GLY A 306 5.49 -3.57 -10.92
C GLY A 306 4.57 -4.27 -11.96
N ARG A 307 5.14 -4.85 -13.00
CA ARG A 307 4.40 -5.41 -14.15
C ARG A 307 4.06 -6.88 -13.95
N SER A 308 2.87 -7.27 -14.43
CA SER A 308 2.37 -8.65 -14.34
C SER A 308 2.93 -9.59 -15.44
N ASP A 309 3.59 -9.05 -16.44
CA ASP A 309 4.17 -9.83 -17.55
C ASP A 309 5.62 -10.29 -17.30
N PHE A 310 6.17 -9.93 -16.14
CA PHE A 310 7.47 -10.40 -15.67
C PHE A 310 7.36 -11.19 -14.35
N PRO A 311 8.36 -12.04 -14.03
CA PRO A 311 8.46 -12.67 -12.71
C PRO A 311 8.52 -11.65 -11.56
N ASN A 312 8.18 -12.08 -10.36
CA ASN A 312 8.29 -11.28 -9.13
C ASN A 312 7.53 -9.94 -9.20
N GLN A 313 6.25 -9.98 -9.57
CA GLN A 313 5.43 -8.77 -9.61
C GLN A 313 5.28 -8.17 -8.19
N ILE A 314 5.75 -6.95 -8.00
CA ILE A 314 5.49 -6.14 -6.81
C ILE A 314 4.12 -5.49 -6.98
N ASN A 315 3.10 -6.05 -6.30
CA ASN A 315 1.72 -5.62 -6.43
C ASN A 315 1.05 -5.58 -5.06
N ASN A 316 0.60 -4.41 -4.63
CA ASN A 316 -0.01 -4.16 -3.33
C ASN A 316 -1.33 -4.93 -3.08
N VAL A 317 -1.94 -5.51 -4.13
CA VAL A 317 -3.10 -6.41 -3.99
C VAL A 317 -2.83 -7.62 -3.08
N LEU A 318 -1.57 -8.01 -2.92
CA LEU A 318 -1.17 -9.06 -1.98
C LEU A 318 -1.19 -8.60 -0.51
N ALA A 319 -1.17 -7.29 -0.25
CA ALA A 319 -1.03 -6.73 1.09
C ALA A 319 -2.35 -6.20 1.66
N PHE A 320 -2.92 -5.14 1.05
CA PHE A 320 -3.99 -4.35 1.68
C PHE A 320 -5.26 -5.13 2.01
N PRO A 321 -5.76 -6.10 1.20
CA PRO A 321 -6.99 -6.78 1.53
C PRO A 321 -6.85 -7.63 2.81
N GLY A 322 -5.73 -8.33 2.95
CA GLY A 322 -5.40 -9.11 4.14
C GLY A 322 -5.14 -8.24 5.36
N ILE A 323 -4.47 -7.09 5.18
CA ILE A 323 -4.22 -6.12 6.25
C ILE A 323 -5.54 -5.63 6.82
N PHE A 324 -6.47 -5.16 5.98
CA PHE A 324 -7.78 -4.70 6.46
C PHE A 324 -8.61 -5.82 7.06
N ARG A 325 -8.56 -7.05 6.50
CA ARG A 325 -9.25 -8.20 7.09
C ARG A 325 -8.76 -8.47 8.51
N GLY A 326 -7.47 -8.59 8.72
CA GLY A 326 -6.90 -8.81 10.05
C GLY A 326 -7.14 -7.65 11.02
N THR A 327 -7.13 -6.42 10.53
CA THR A 327 -7.45 -5.20 11.30
C THR A 327 -8.90 -5.21 11.78
N PHE A 328 -9.85 -5.56 10.90
CA PHE A 328 -11.27 -5.62 11.22
C PHE A 328 -11.61 -6.81 12.12
N ASP A 329 -10.97 -7.95 11.97
CA ASP A 329 -11.17 -9.15 12.80
C ASP A 329 -10.91 -8.91 14.28
N VAL A 330 -10.04 -7.97 14.60
CA VAL A 330 -9.71 -7.58 15.98
C VAL A 330 -10.16 -6.17 16.33
N ARG A 331 -10.90 -5.53 15.43
CA ARG A 331 -11.38 -4.15 15.56
C ARG A 331 -10.26 -3.21 16.01
N ALA A 332 -9.09 -3.28 15.34
CA ALA A 332 -7.95 -2.48 15.71
C ALA A 332 -8.22 -0.98 15.50
N SER A 333 -7.64 -0.15 16.37
CA SER A 333 -7.77 1.31 16.31
C SER A 333 -6.81 1.95 15.30
N ASP A 334 -5.75 1.25 14.92
CA ASP A 334 -4.72 1.71 13.98
C ASP A 334 -4.18 0.53 13.17
N ILE A 335 -3.51 0.84 12.08
CA ILE A 335 -2.61 -0.05 11.34
C ILE A 335 -1.20 0.51 11.53
N ASN A 336 -0.48 -0.03 12.53
CA ASN A 336 0.84 0.45 12.93
C ASN A 336 1.99 -0.25 12.20
N GLU A 337 3.24 0.14 12.50
CA GLU A 337 4.43 -0.40 11.84
C GLU A 337 4.60 -1.90 12.10
N GLU A 338 4.33 -2.37 13.33
CA GLU A 338 4.43 -3.78 13.72
C GLU A 338 3.47 -4.65 12.90
N MET A 339 2.26 -4.18 12.63
CA MET A 339 1.27 -4.86 11.80
C MET A 339 1.73 -4.93 10.34
N LYS A 340 2.34 -3.87 9.81
CA LYS A 340 2.87 -3.82 8.43
C LYS A 340 4.08 -4.76 8.26
N VAL A 341 5.00 -4.78 9.21
CA VAL A 341 6.14 -5.71 9.21
C VAL A 341 5.63 -7.16 9.33
N ALA A 342 4.64 -7.43 10.18
CA ALA A 342 4.05 -8.77 10.31
C ALA A 342 3.39 -9.22 9.00
N ALA A 343 2.69 -8.33 8.29
CA ALA A 343 2.12 -8.61 6.98
C ALA A 343 3.20 -8.98 5.94
N ALA A 344 4.30 -8.21 5.91
CA ALA A 344 5.42 -8.47 5.00
C ALA A 344 6.09 -9.84 5.29
N ASN A 345 6.33 -10.15 6.56
CA ASN A 345 6.89 -11.44 6.96
C ASN A 345 5.97 -12.61 6.60
N ALA A 346 4.66 -12.48 6.86
CA ALA A 346 3.69 -13.52 6.49
C ALA A 346 3.65 -13.77 4.98
N LEU A 347 3.77 -12.73 4.16
CA LEU A 347 3.88 -12.86 2.71
C LEU A 347 5.16 -13.58 2.29
N ALA A 348 6.29 -13.22 2.87
CA ALA A 348 7.58 -13.84 2.58
C ALA A 348 7.59 -15.32 2.96
N GLU A 349 7.04 -15.69 4.11
CA GLU A 349 6.99 -17.05 4.65
C GLU A 349 6.06 -18.00 3.89
N LEU A 350 5.18 -17.48 3.01
CA LEU A 350 4.34 -18.33 2.15
C LEU A 350 5.13 -19.11 1.10
N ILE A 351 6.34 -18.68 0.79
CA ILE A 351 7.25 -19.36 -0.13
C ILE A 351 8.26 -20.13 0.73
N SER A 352 8.27 -21.45 0.61
CA SER A 352 9.24 -22.29 1.31
C SER A 352 10.66 -22.07 0.77
N ASP A 353 11.67 -22.39 1.56
CA ASP A 353 13.06 -22.25 1.13
C ASP A 353 13.39 -23.12 -0.09
N GLU A 354 12.68 -24.25 -0.30
CA GLU A 354 12.80 -25.11 -1.48
C GLU A 354 12.17 -24.51 -2.75
N GLU A 355 11.15 -23.67 -2.60
CA GLU A 355 10.48 -22.99 -3.70
C GLU A 355 11.19 -21.68 -4.09
N LEU A 356 11.97 -21.09 -3.18
CA LEU A 356 12.66 -19.82 -3.40
C LEU A 356 13.63 -19.89 -4.56
N SER A 357 13.53 -18.93 -5.47
CA SER A 357 14.44 -18.78 -6.61
C SER A 357 14.54 -17.31 -7.02
N ALA A 358 15.46 -17.00 -7.91
CA ALA A 358 15.60 -15.64 -8.46
C ALA A 358 14.31 -15.14 -9.16
N ASP A 359 13.50 -16.05 -9.68
CA ASP A 359 12.25 -15.77 -10.39
C ASP A 359 10.98 -16.00 -9.54
N TYR A 360 11.13 -16.37 -8.26
CA TYR A 360 10.01 -16.61 -7.34
C TYR A 360 10.34 -16.20 -5.90
N ILE A 361 10.24 -14.90 -5.61
CA ILE A 361 10.49 -14.29 -4.30
C ILE A 361 9.21 -13.74 -3.65
N ILE A 362 8.10 -13.67 -4.38
CA ILE A 362 6.82 -13.14 -3.94
C ILE A 362 5.69 -14.05 -4.39
N PRO A 363 4.65 -14.31 -3.57
CA PRO A 363 3.51 -15.13 -3.99
C PRO A 363 2.78 -14.53 -5.19
N LYS A 364 2.12 -15.39 -5.97
CA LYS A 364 1.28 -14.93 -7.07
C LYS A 364 -0.01 -14.28 -6.55
N ALA A 365 -0.54 -13.29 -7.27
CA ALA A 365 -1.72 -12.51 -6.86
C ALA A 365 -2.97 -13.35 -6.54
N PHE A 366 -3.13 -14.51 -7.19
CA PHE A 366 -4.28 -15.41 -6.97
C PHE A 366 -3.99 -16.59 -6.04
N ASP A 367 -2.88 -16.57 -5.30
CA ASP A 367 -2.60 -17.57 -4.27
C ASP A 367 -3.57 -17.38 -3.08
N LYS A 368 -4.47 -18.35 -2.92
CA LYS A 368 -5.52 -18.31 -1.89
C LYS A 368 -4.99 -18.31 -0.45
N ARG A 369 -3.72 -18.64 -0.24
CA ARG A 369 -3.07 -18.61 1.08
C ARG A 369 -2.79 -17.17 1.55
N VAL A 370 -2.61 -16.22 0.63
CA VAL A 370 -2.16 -14.85 0.90
C VAL A 370 -3.09 -14.13 1.87
N GLY A 371 -4.35 -13.96 1.51
CA GLY A 371 -5.33 -13.22 2.33
C GLY A 371 -5.40 -13.72 3.78
N PRO A 372 -5.65 -15.02 4.01
CA PRO A 372 -5.71 -15.59 5.37
C PRO A 372 -4.40 -15.46 6.16
N ALA A 373 -3.24 -15.67 5.53
CA ALA A 373 -1.94 -15.57 6.20
C ALA A 373 -1.64 -14.14 6.66
N VAL A 374 -1.84 -13.16 5.78
CA VAL A 374 -1.66 -11.73 6.10
C VAL A 374 -2.63 -11.30 7.19
N ALA A 375 -3.92 -11.65 7.06
CA ALA A 375 -4.94 -11.28 8.05
C ALA A 375 -4.61 -11.83 9.45
N LYS A 376 -4.20 -13.09 9.54
CA LYS A 376 -3.79 -13.71 10.81
C LYS A 376 -2.61 -12.98 11.45
N ALA A 377 -1.55 -12.75 10.68
CA ALA A 377 -0.34 -12.09 11.17
C ALA A 377 -0.61 -10.66 11.65
N VAL A 378 -1.42 -9.91 10.90
CA VAL A 378 -1.83 -8.55 11.24
C VAL A 378 -2.67 -8.52 12.51
N ALA A 379 -3.65 -9.42 12.66
CA ALA A 379 -4.46 -9.53 13.87
C ALA A 379 -3.62 -9.86 15.11
N GLU A 380 -2.67 -10.78 14.98
CA GLU A 380 -1.74 -11.13 16.07
C GLU A 380 -0.83 -9.95 16.44
N ALA A 381 -0.30 -9.22 15.46
CA ALA A 381 0.51 -8.03 15.69
C ALA A 381 -0.30 -6.91 16.34
N ALA A 382 -1.55 -6.69 15.93
CA ALA A 382 -2.46 -5.72 16.54
C ALA A 382 -2.71 -6.02 18.03
N ARG A 383 -2.89 -7.30 18.38
CA ARG A 383 -3.04 -7.71 19.79
C ARG A 383 -1.75 -7.47 20.58
N LYS A 384 -0.60 -7.83 20.01
CA LYS A 384 0.71 -7.65 20.67
C LYS A 384 1.06 -6.17 20.89
N SER A 385 0.74 -5.31 19.95
CA SER A 385 1.01 -3.87 20.03
C SER A 385 -0.08 -3.08 20.79
N GLY A 386 -1.15 -3.75 21.26
CA GLY A 386 -2.17 -3.16 22.11
C GLY A 386 -3.20 -2.28 21.37
N VAL A 387 -3.25 -2.35 20.02
CA VAL A 387 -4.23 -1.59 19.23
C VAL A 387 -5.51 -2.39 18.94
N ALA A 388 -5.54 -3.68 19.20
CA ALA A 388 -6.74 -4.51 19.12
C ALA A 388 -7.75 -4.16 20.22
N ARG A 389 -9.05 -4.22 19.89
CA ARG A 389 -10.15 -3.92 20.84
C ARG A 389 -10.98 -5.16 21.19
N ILE A 390 -10.80 -6.24 20.43
CA ILE A 390 -11.45 -7.55 20.69
C ILE A 390 -10.48 -8.70 20.40
#